data_423d5978830115165f6a6bb8f3627be9
#
_entry.id   423d5978830115165f6a6bb8f3627be9
#
_cell.length_a   1.000
_cell.length_b   1.000
_cell.length_c   1.000
_cell.angle_alpha   90.00
_cell.angle_beta   90.00
_cell.angle_gamma   90.00
#
_symmetry.space_group_name_H-M   'P 1'
#
loop_
_entity.id
_entity.type
_entity.pdbx_description
1 polymer ?
#
loop_
_entity_poly.entity_id
_entity_poly.type
_entity_poly.pdbx_seq_one_letter_code
_entity_poly.pdbx_strand_id
1 'polypeptide(L)'
;MTHKNNDAYKSIGEVAKILELINRKRGTLNTHTIRFWEKEFKQIKPKILNGNRRYYNNDTIEVLKKVKYLLKDQGMTIIGVKKVLNSDKSLKLDELPNNSINANYSLKNKLMKISKLIKKIKSLK
;
A
#
# COMPACT_ATOMS: atom_id res chain seq x y z
N MET A 1 -9.40 4.62 -31.16
CA MET A 1 -10.04 4.44 -29.87
C MET A 1 -9.07 3.90 -28.85
N THR A 2 -8.69 4.78 -28.01
CA THR A 2 -7.85 4.45 -26.90
C THR A 2 -8.67 3.75 -25.86
N HIS A 3 -8.66 2.44 -25.90
CA HIS A 3 -8.93 1.72 -24.69
C HIS A 3 -7.89 2.20 -23.69
N LYS A 4 -8.29 3.04 -22.77
CA LYS A 4 -7.52 3.24 -21.56
C LYS A 4 -7.52 1.88 -20.87
N ASN A 5 -6.58 1.07 -21.29
CA ASN A 5 -6.31 -0.14 -20.55
C ASN A 5 -6.12 0.26 -19.10
N ASN A 6 -6.76 -0.44 -18.20
CA ASN A 6 -6.53 -0.27 -16.77
C ASN A 6 -5.04 -0.37 -16.42
N ASP A 7 -4.25 -0.79 -17.39
CA ASP A 7 -2.79 -0.90 -17.30
C ASP A 7 -2.06 0.36 -17.76
N ALA A 8 -2.76 1.45 -18.04
CA ALA A 8 -2.13 2.68 -18.46
C ALA A 8 -1.28 3.25 -17.33
N TYR A 9 -0.02 3.48 -17.64
CA TYR A 9 0.90 4.11 -16.70
C TYR A 9 0.47 5.54 -16.40
N LYS A 10 0.58 5.94 -15.14
CA LYS A 10 0.27 7.31 -14.70
C LYS A 10 1.55 8.01 -14.28
N SER A 11 1.64 9.30 -14.58
CA SER A 11 2.78 10.12 -14.17
C SER A 11 2.80 10.33 -12.67
N ILE A 12 3.95 10.71 -12.13
CA ILE A 12 4.10 10.97 -10.69
C ILE A 12 3.12 12.06 -10.20
N GLY A 13 2.86 13.07 -11.01
CA GLY A 13 1.87 14.11 -10.68
C GLY A 13 0.46 13.57 -10.58
N GLU A 14 0.06 12.71 -11.51
CA GLU A 14 -1.26 12.05 -11.48
C GLU A 14 -1.40 11.15 -10.27
N VAL A 15 -0.35 10.41 -9.94
CA VAL A 15 -0.33 9.54 -8.76
C VAL A 15 -0.45 10.36 -7.48
N ALA A 16 0.25 11.49 -7.40
CA ALA A 16 0.15 12.40 -6.25
C ALA A 16 -1.28 12.93 -6.08
N LYS A 17 -1.97 13.22 -7.17
CA LYS A 17 -3.39 13.61 -7.12
C LYS A 17 -4.28 12.46 -6.61
N ILE A 18 -4.07 11.26 -7.12
CA ILE A 18 -4.83 10.07 -6.70
C ILE A 18 -4.64 9.80 -5.21
N LEU A 19 -3.42 9.98 -4.71
CA LEU A 19 -3.08 9.76 -3.30
C LEU A 19 -3.41 10.96 -2.43
N GLU A 20 -3.92 12.04 -3.01
CA GLU A 20 -4.22 13.28 -2.27
C GLU A 20 -3.00 13.85 -1.54
N LEU A 21 -1.81 13.68 -2.12
CA LEU A 21 -0.58 14.24 -1.58
C LEU A 21 -0.41 15.69 -2.02
N ILE A 22 -1.17 16.56 -1.43
CA ILE A 22 -1.21 17.98 -1.76
C ILE A 22 -0.68 18.79 -0.58
N ASN A 23 0.24 19.70 -0.85
CA ASN A 23 0.68 20.65 0.15
C ASN A 23 -0.39 21.75 0.27
N ARG A 24 -1.11 21.73 1.39
CA ARG A 24 -2.24 22.66 1.63
C ARG A 24 -1.81 24.13 1.64
N LYS A 25 -0.56 24.40 2.04
CA LYS A 25 -0.06 25.78 2.11
C LYS A 25 0.27 26.35 0.75
N ARG A 26 0.79 25.53 -0.16
CA ARG A 26 1.26 25.95 -1.47
C ARG A 26 0.35 25.52 -2.61
N GLY A 27 -0.61 24.63 -2.35
CA GLY A 27 -1.45 24.05 -3.39
C GLY A 27 -0.72 23.17 -4.39
N THR A 28 0.53 22.80 -4.08
CA THR A 28 1.38 21.98 -4.97
C THR A 28 1.31 20.51 -4.59
N LEU A 29 1.59 19.66 -5.59
CA LEU A 29 1.63 18.21 -5.39
C LEU A 29 2.94 17.80 -4.72
N ASN A 30 2.85 16.95 -3.70
CA ASN A 30 4.02 16.44 -2.98
C ASN A 30 4.60 15.20 -3.68
N THR A 31 5.14 15.37 -4.86
CA THR A 31 5.76 14.28 -5.62
C THR A 31 7.02 13.75 -4.95
N HIS A 32 7.70 14.57 -4.17
CA HIS A 32 8.89 14.15 -3.42
C HIS A 32 8.58 13.06 -2.39
N THR A 33 7.38 13.03 -1.85
CA THR A 33 6.94 11.97 -0.93
C THR A 33 6.93 10.62 -1.64
N ILE A 34 6.42 10.57 -2.86
CA ILE A 34 6.41 9.36 -3.67
C ILE A 34 7.83 8.89 -3.99
N ARG A 35 8.72 9.82 -4.33
CA ARG A 35 10.13 9.51 -4.60
C ARG A 35 10.83 8.98 -3.36
N PHE A 36 10.53 9.53 -2.18
CA PHE A 36 11.05 9.05 -0.92
C PHE A 36 10.58 7.61 -0.65
N TRP A 37 9.30 7.34 -0.83
CA TRP A 37 8.76 6.00 -0.64
C TRP A 37 9.34 4.99 -1.64
N GLU A 38 9.59 5.43 -2.87
CA GLU A 38 10.26 4.60 -3.88
C GLU A 38 11.63 4.14 -3.42
N LYS A 39 12.39 5.00 -2.77
CA LYS A 39 13.70 4.65 -2.21
C LYS A 39 13.60 3.70 -1.02
N GLU A 40 12.59 3.89 -0.18
CA GLU A 40 12.42 3.11 1.04
C GLU A 40 11.79 1.75 0.79
N PHE A 41 10.90 1.65 -0.17
CA PHE A 41 10.12 0.43 -0.43
C PHE A 41 10.49 -0.15 -1.80
N LYS A 42 11.06 -1.36 -1.79
CA LYS A 42 11.46 -2.06 -3.02
C LYS A 42 10.27 -2.44 -3.91
N GLN A 43 9.08 -2.53 -3.34
CA GLN A 43 7.87 -2.86 -4.04
C GLN A 43 7.37 -1.73 -4.94
N ILE A 44 7.82 -0.51 -4.69
CA ILE A 44 7.47 0.65 -5.51
C ILE A 44 8.53 0.79 -6.59
N LYS A 45 8.21 0.32 -7.80
CA LYS A 45 9.12 0.37 -8.94
C LYS A 45 8.47 1.17 -10.07
N PRO A 46 8.88 2.43 -10.26
CA PRO A 46 8.39 3.19 -11.40
C PRO A 46 9.08 2.72 -12.67
N LYS A 47 8.39 2.89 -13.79
CA LYS A 47 8.98 2.78 -15.11
C LYS A 47 9.48 4.15 -15.53
N ILE A 48 10.76 4.24 -15.85
CA ILE A 48 11.35 5.50 -16.31
C ILE A 48 11.29 5.52 -17.83
N LEU A 49 10.56 6.49 -18.35
CA LEU A 49 10.39 6.70 -19.78
C LEU A 49 11.05 8.01 -20.22
N ASN A 50 10.78 8.43 -21.44
CA ASN A 50 11.38 9.59 -22.09
C ASN A 50 11.58 10.79 -21.17
N GLY A 51 12.80 11.34 -21.13
CA GLY A 51 13.13 12.52 -20.32
C GLY A 51 13.23 12.24 -18.82
N ASN A 52 13.55 11.02 -18.43
CA ASN A 52 13.70 10.60 -17.04
C ASN A 52 12.42 10.78 -16.20
N ARG A 53 11.26 10.70 -16.84
CA ARG A 53 9.97 10.82 -16.17
C ARG A 53 9.56 9.49 -15.59
N ARG A 54 9.03 9.53 -14.36
CA ARG A 54 8.54 8.34 -13.65
C ARG A 54 7.08 8.08 -13.98
N TYR A 55 6.78 6.85 -14.31
CA TYR A 55 5.43 6.37 -14.56
C TYR A 55 5.14 5.15 -13.71
N TYR A 56 3.92 5.05 -13.23
CA TYR A 56 3.48 4.01 -12.30
C TYR A 56 2.31 3.25 -12.88
N ASN A 57 2.37 1.92 -12.82
CA ASN A 57 1.23 1.07 -13.20
C ASN A 57 0.23 0.94 -12.05
N ASN A 58 -0.91 0.30 -12.32
CA ASN A 58 -1.95 0.13 -11.31
C ASN A 58 -1.47 -0.66 -10.09
N ASP A 59 -0.67 -1.69 -10.30
CA ASP A 59 -0.14 -2.49 -9.20
C ASP A 59 0.72 -1.65 -8.26
N THR A 60 1.59 -0.84 -8.82
CA THR A 60 2.43 0.06 -8.03
C THR A 60 1.60 1.12 -7.33
N ILE A 61 0.57 1.64 -7.97
CA ILE A 61 -0.35 2.62 -7.36
C ILE A 61 -1.08 2.01 -6.17
N GLU A 62 -1.51 0.76 -6.26
CA GLU A 62 -2.13 0.05 -5.14
C GLU A 62 -1.15 -0.11 -3.96
N VAL A 63 0.11 -0.42 -4.23
CA VAL A 63 1.15 -0.46 -3.19
C VAL A 63 1.33 0.92 -2.56
N LEU A 64 1.35 1.99 -3.36
CA LEU A 64 1.47 3.35 -2.84
C LEU A 64 0.28 3.75 -1.97
N LYS A 65 -0.93 3.37 -2.36
CA LYS A 65 -2.14 3.58 -1.54
C LYS A 65 -2.02 2.88 -0.20
N LYS A 66 -1.55 1.65 -0.20
CA LYS A 66 -1.34 0.86 1.00
C LYS A 66 -0.27 1.48 1.90
N VAL A 67 0.85 1.91 1.33
CA VAL A 67 1.92 2.59 2.07
C VAL A 67 1.39 3.87 2.71
N LYS A 68 0.68 4.69 1.97
CA LYS A 68 0.08 5.91 2.50
C LYS A 68 -0.86 5.61 3.66
N TYR A 69 -1.73 4.64 3.50
CA TYR A 69 -2.67 4.23 4.53
C TYR A 69 -1.94 3.79 5.81
N LEU A 70 -0.94 2.94 5.68
CA LEU A 70 -0.20 2.43 6.83
C LEU A 70 0.62 3.51 7.53
N LEU A 71 1.24 4.41 6.78
CA LEU A 71 2.07 5.46 7.36
C LEU A 71 1.24 6.60 7.94
N LYS A 72 0.22 7.06 7.24
CA LYS A 72 -0.53 8.25 7.64
C LYS A 72 -1.77 7.94 8.47
N ASP A 73 -2.55 6.95 8.08
CA ASP A 73 -3.79 6.64 8.78
C ASP A 73 -3.54 5.72 9.98
N GLN A 74 -2.64 4.75 9.86
CA GLN A 74 -2.30 3.84 10.94
C GLN A 74 -1.12 4.31 11.79
N GLY A 75 -0.40 5.35 11.36
CA GLY A 75 0.73 5.88 12.09
C GLY A 75 1.90 4.93 12.24
N MET A 76 2.06 3.98 11.32
CA MET A 76 3.15 3.01 11.37
C MET A 76 4.48 3.66 11.00
N THR A 77 5.57 3.09 11.49
CA THR A 77 6.92 3.47 11.08
C THR A 77 7.25 2.90 9.70
N ILE A 78 8.25 3.49 9.04
CA ILE A 78 8.74 2.98 7.75
C ILE A 78 9.20 1.54 7.86
N ILE A 79 9.92 1.21 8.92
CA ILE A 79 10.39 -0.16 9.19
C ILE A 79 9.19 -1.12 9.33
N GLY A 80 8.17 -0.70 10.06
CA GLY A 80 6.95 -1.49 10.22
C GLY A 80 6.23 -1.74 8.92
N VAL A 81 6.11 -0.72 8.08
CA VAL A 81 5.48 -0.83 6.76
C VAL A 81 6.29 -1.75 5.84
N LYS A 82 7.62 -1.66 5.87
CA LYS A 82 8.50 -2.58 5.13
C LYS A 82 8.23 -4.03 5.51
N LYS A 83 8.08 -4.31 6.79
CA LYS A 83 7.75 -5.66 7.28
C LYS A 83 6.40 -6.13 6.76
N VAL A 84 5.39 -5.28 6.78
CA VAL A 84 4.06 -5.61 6.27
C VAL A 84 4.10 -5.91 4.77
N LEU A 85 4.78 -5.09 3.99
CA LEU A 85 4.88 -5.29 2.55
C LEU A 85 5.68 -6.55 2.20
N ASN A 86 6.75 -6.82 2.90
CA ASN A 86 7.54 -8.04 2.71
C ASN A 86 6.74 -9.29 3.09
N SER A 87 5.96 -9.21 4.14
CA SER A 87 5.05 -10.26 4.57
C SER A 87 4.00 -10.58 3.52
N ASP A 88 3.35 -9.55 2.98
CA ASP A 88 2.37 -9.71 1.90
C ASP A 88 3.00 -10.31 0.64
N LYS A 89 4.22 -9.89 0.32
CA LYS A 89 4.93 -10.41 -0.84
C LYS A 89 5.33 -11.87 -0.64
N SER A 90 5.77 -12.24 0.56
CA SER A 90 6.06 -13.63 0.86
C SER A 90 4.79 -14.48 0.88
N LEU A 91 3.66 -13.93 1.30
CA LEU A 91 2.37 -14.59 1.19
C LEU A 91 1.94 -14.82 -0.26
N LYS A 92 2.26 -13.88 -1.15
CA LYS A 92 1.98 -14.03 -2.59
C LYS A 92 2.95 -15.01 -3.27
N LEU A 93 4.20 -15.04 -2.84
CA LEU A 93 5.20 -15.97 -3.35
C LEU A 93 4.99 -17.38 -2.80
N ASP A 94 4.48 -17.47 -1.59
CA ASP A 94 4.10 -18.72 -0.94
C ASP A 94 2.65 -19.10 -1.27
N GLU A 95 2.20 -18.88 -2.48
CA GLU A 95 0.99 -19.52 -2.98
C GLU A 95 1.11 -21.05 -2.98
N LEU A 96 2.20 -21.55 -2.45
CA LEU A 96 2.31 -22.89 -1.95
C LEU A 96 1.29 -23.08 -0.83
N PRO A 97 0.34 -24.01 -1.00
CA PRO A 97 -0.94 -23.92 -0.31
C PRO A 97 -0.90 -24.04 1.21
N ASN A 98 0.18 -24.52 1.79
CA ASN A 98 0.19 -24.86 3.20
C ASN A 98 0.60 -23.70 4.12
N ASN A 99 1.48 -22.81 3.68
CA ASN A 99 1.99 -21.73 4.53
C ASN A 99 1.14 -20.46 4.45
N SER A 100 0.63 -20.12 3.27
CA SER A 100 -0.23 -18.95 3.12
C SER A 100 -1.60 -19.13 3.77
N ILE A 101 -2.14 -20.34 3.71
CA ILE A 101 -3.43 -20.69 4.37
C ILE A 101 -3.28 -20.60 5.88
N ASN A 102 -2.19 -21.12 6.43
CA ASN A 102 -1.97 -21.10 7.88
C ASN A 102 -1.76 -19.68 8.42
N ALA A 103 -1.03 -18.83 7.71
CA ALA A 103 -0.81 -17.44 8.12
C ALA A 103 -2.11 -16.64 8.10
N ASN A 104 -2.90 -16.76 7.02
CA ASN A 104 -4.20 -16.11 6.93
C ASN A 104 -5.20 -16.62 7.95
N TYR A 105 -5.18 -17.93 8.20
CA TYR A 105 -6.03 -18.57 9.19
C TYR A 105 -5.68 -18.06 10.59
N SER A 106 -4.42 -17.96 10.92
CA SER A 106 -3.95 -17.45 12.20
C SER A 106 -4.38 -16.00 12.43
N LEU A 107 -4.25 -15.14 11.40
CA LEU A 107 -4.67 -13.74 11.48
C LEU A 107 -6.19 -13.62 11.64
N LYS A 108 -6.95 -14.39 10.87
CA LYS A 108 -8.41 -14.43 10.99
C LYS A 108 -8.84 -14.89 12.36
N ASN A 109 -8.19 -15.92 12.92
CA ASN A 109 -8.49 -16.42 14.26
C ASN A 109 -8.21 -15.37 15.33
N LYS A 110 -7.10 -14.65 15.23
CA LYS A 110 -6.78 -13.56 16.16
C LYS A 110 -7.82 -12.45 16.09
N LEU A 111 -8.22 -12.06 14.88
CA LEU A 111 -9.26 -11.05 14.69
C LEU A 111 -10.61 -11.50 15.21
N MET A 112 -10.98 -12.76 14.99
CA MET A 112 -12.21 -13.34 15.52
C MET A 112 -12.21 -13.38 17.05
N LYS A 113 -11.10 -13.75 17.67
CA LYS A 113 -10.97 -13.75 19.14
C LYS A 113 -11.13 -12.36 19.71
N ILE A 114 -10.54 -11.34 19.09
CA ILE A 114 -10.67 -9.95 19.50
C ILE A 114 -12.14 -9.49 19.37
N SER A 115 -12.79 -9.80 18.27
CA SER A 115 -14.21 -9.48 18.06
C SER A 115 -15.11 -10.13 19.08
N LYS A 116 -14.87 -11.40 19.41
CA LYS A 116 -15.62 -12.13 20.44
C LYS A 116 -15.42 -11.51 21.82
N LEU A 117 -14.20 -11.13 22.15
CA LEU A 117 -13.89 -10.47 23.42
C LEU A 117 -14.61 -9.12 23.55
N ILE A 118 -14.62 -8.33 22.50
CA ILE A 118 -15.33 -7.04 22.46
C ILE A 118 -16.83 -7.25 22.65
N LYS A 119 -17.43 -8.23 21.96
CA LYS A 119 -18.84 -8.56 22.12
C LYS A 119 -19.16 -9.05 23.55
N LYS A 120 -18.27 -9.85 24.12
CA LYS A 120 -18.43 -10.34 25.47
C LYS A 120 -18.39 -9.21 26.51
N ILE A 121 -17.48 -8.24 26.33
CA ILE A 121 -17.41 -7.06 27.17
C ILE A 121 -18.67 -6.21 27.05
N LYS A 122 -19.21 -6.05 25.83
CA LYS A 122 -20.45 -5.31 25.62
C LYS A 122 -21.67 -6.03 26.21
N SER A 123 -21.69 -7.35 26.23
CA SER A 123 -22.79 -8.12 26.79
C SER A 123 -22.76 -8.24 28.31
N LEU A 124 -21.67 -7.89 28.94
CA LEU A 124 -21.50 -7.94 30.40
C LEU A 124 -22.02 -6.70 31.12
N LYS A 125 -22.66 -5.82 30.45
CA LYS A 125 -23.31 -4.66 31.09
C LYS A 125 -24.65 -5.04 31.67
#